data_fb43ae43b852f69c8bbb6a434853b16d
#
_entry.id   fb43ae43b852f69c8bbb6a434853b16d
#
_cell.length_a   1.000
_cell.length_b   1.000
_cell.length_c   1.000
_cell.angle_alpha   90.00
_cell.angle_beta   90.00
_cell.angle_gamma   90.00
#
_symmetry.space_group_name_H-M   'P 1'
#
loop_
_entity.id
_entity.type
_entity.pdbx_description
1 polymer ?
#
loop_
_entity_poly.entity_id
_entity_poly.type
_entity_poly.pdbx_seq_one_letter_code
_entity_poly.pdbx_strand_id
1 'polypeptide(L)'
;FYESCDLLMGISKQTVNINKLVLGDKGKNKIFKYVPHGLNNKLFKILEDDAPELLRFNKNIGLKEDNKFHLIFNSRNIRRKQISNIIMAYKLFIDKLSPEEAKKCQLTLKTEPVFDHGTDLNAIIEYFCDPEICKVGILHNKLTTNEMSLLYNSADGVIQLSNAEGWG
;
A
#
# COMPACT_ATOMS: atom_id res chain seq x y z
N PHE A 1 -2.53 31.46 -7.36
CA PHE A 1 -3.59 30.55 -6.90
C PHE A 1 -3.81 30.65 -5.38
N TYR A 2 -2.80 30.34 -4.53
CA TYR A 2 -2.97 30.38 -3.06
C TYR A 2 -3.19 31.80 -2.52
N GLU A 3 -2.69 32.83 -3.18
CA GLU A 3 -2.89 34.22 -2.79
C GLU A 3 -4.33 34.68 -2.88
N SER A 4 -5.14 34.08 -3.77
CA SER A 4 -6.57 34.41 -3.96
C SER A 4 -7.53 33.64 -3.03
N CYS A 5 -6.99 32.76 -2.16
CA CYS A 5 -7.81 31.98 -1.25
C CYS A 5 -7.75 32.58 0.17
N ASP A 6 -8.88 32.67 0.87
CA ASP A 6 -8.94 33.11 2.27
C ASP A 6 -8.63 31.97 3.25
N LEU A 7 -8.97 30.73 2.86
CA LEU A 7 -8.75 29.51 3.63
C LEU A 7 -7.91 28.52 2.83
N LEU A 8 -6.83 28.04 3.45
CA LEU A 8 -5.99 26.96 2.92
C LEU A 8 -6.05 25.75 3.85
N MET A 9 -6.52 24.62 3.32
CA MET A 9 -6.59 23.34 4.02
C MET A 9 -5.46 22.42 3.53
N GLY A 10 -4.60 22.01 4.44
CA GLY A 10 -3.52 21.05 4.14
C GLY A 10 -3.83 19.69 4.73
N ILE A 11 -3.61 18.62 3.95
CA ILE A 11 -3.82 17.23 4.38
C ILE A 11 -2.73 16.73 5.35
N SER A 12 -1.59 17.43 5.41
CA SER A 12 -0.52 17.16 6.37
C SER A 12 -0.10 18.44 7.09
N LYS A 13 0.44 18.31 8.29
CA LYS A 13 1.04 19.44 9.03
C LYS A 13 2.17 20.07 8.24
N GLN A 14 2.96 19.25 7.53
CA GLN A 14 4.04 19.72 6.65
C GLN A 14 3.50 20.62 5.53
N THR A 15 2.43 20.20 4.83
CA THR A 15 1.79 21.00 3.77
C THR A 15 1.30 22.34 4.30
N VAL A 16 0.68 22.35 5.50
CA VAL A 16 0.26 23.59 6.16
C VAL A 16 1.45 24.52 6.42
N ASN A 17 2.55 23.97 6.93
CA ASN A 17 3.76 24.76 7.22
C ASN A 17 4.40 25.31 5.94
N ILE A 18 4.47 24.49 4.88
CA ILE A 18 4.97 24.92 3.57
C ILE A 18 4.13 26.08 3.03
N ASN A 19 2.81 25.98 3.08
CA ASN A 19 1.90 27.04 2.61
C ASN A 19 2.11 28.36 3.37
N LYS A 20 2.28 28.30 4.70
CA LYS A 20 2.60 29.47 5.52
C LYS A 20 3.94 30.10 5.12
N LEU A 21 4.95 29.26 4.95
CA LEU A 21 6.31 29.70 4.59
C LEU A 21 6.34 30.36 3.21
N VAL A 22 5.72 29.73 2.22
CA VAL A 22 5.70 30.21 0.82
C VAL A 22 4.92 31.51 0.68
N LEU A 23 3.82 31.66 1.42
CA LEU A 23 3.01 32.88 1.36
C LEU A 23 3.61 34.04 2.15
N GLY A 24 4.39 33.77 3.19
CA GLY A 24 5.02 34.79 4.01
C GLY A 24 4.01 35.88 4.45
N ASP A 25 4.33 37.14 4.17
CA ASP A 25 3.48 38.28 4.52
C ASP A 25 2.09 38.26 3.87
N LYS A 26 1.96 37.72 2.67
CA LYS A 26 0.66 37.54 1.98
C LYS A 26 -0.25 36.53 2.68
N GLY A 27 0.30 35.72 3.57
CA GLY A 27 -0.43 34.74 4.37
C GLY A 27 -0.96 35.29 5.71
N LYS A 28 -0.58 36.51 6.14
CA LYS A 28 -0.90 37.05 7.48
C LYS A 28 -2.42 37.09 7.80
N ASN A 29 -3.24 37.37 6.80
CA ASN A 29 -4.69 37.48 6.96
C ASN A 29 -5.43 36.22 6.48
N LYS A 30 -4.74 35.10 6.25
CA LYS A 30 -5.32 33.87 5.74
C LYS A 30 -5.48 32.83 6.85
N ILE A 31 -6.52 32.00 6.71
CA ILE A 31 -6.77 30.90 7.62
C ILE A 31 -6.06 29.64 7.11
N PHE A 32 -5.23 29.05 7.94
CA PHE A 32 -4.59 27.75 7.65
C PHE A 32 -5.16 26.67 8.56
N LYS A 33 -5.63 25.58 7.97
CA LYS A 33 -6.17 24.44 8.71
C LYS A 33 -5.50 23.15 8.28
N TYR A 34 -5.15 22.33 9.26
CA TYR A 34 -4.80 20.94 9.04
C TYR A 34 -6.09 20.11 8.99
N VAL A 35 -6.33 19.46 7.86
CA VAL A 35 -7.51 18.60 7.64
C VAL A 35 -7.00 17.27 7.08
N PRO A 36 -6.74 16.28 7.93
CA PRO A 36 -6.28 14.98 7.48
C PRO A 36 -7.39 14.24 6.71
N HIS A 37 -6.99 13.24 5.91
CA HIS A 37 -7.95 12.32 5.32
C HIS A 37 -8.71 11.57 6.41
N GLY A 38 -10.01 11.46 6.24
CA GLY A 38 -10.86 10.61 7.08
C GLY A 38 -10.92 9.19 6.56
N LEU A 39 -11.11 8.24 7.48
CA LEU A 39 -11.39 6.85 7.18
C LEU A 39 -12.78 6.48 7.69
N ASN A 40 -13.57 5.78 6.87
CA ASN A 40 -14.86 5.24 7.30
C ASN A 40 -14.64 4.01 8.19
N ASN A 41 -14.68 4.20 9.51
CA ASN A 41 -14.46 3.15 10.50
C ASN A 41 -15.57 2.09 10.58
N LYS A 42 -16.71 2.31 9.91
CA LYS A 42 -17.75 1.28 9.79
C LYS A 42 -17.39 0.24 8.72
N LEU A 43 -16.63 0.65 7.70
CA LEU A 43 -16.17 -0.21 6.62
C LEU A 43 -14.77 -0.79 6.90
N PHE A 44 -13.85 0.06 7.36
CA PHE A 44 -12.49 -0.35 7.71
C PHE A 44 -12.40 -0.56 9.22
N LYS A 45 -12.76 -1.74 9.66
CA LYS A 45 -12.68 -2.22 11.04
C LYS A 45 -11.82 -3.47 11.10
N ILE A 46 -11.24 -3.73 12.24
CA ILE A 46 -10.53 -4.99 12.51
C ILE A 46 -11.59 -6.10 12.62
N LEU A 47 -11.34 -7.18 11.92
CA LEU A 47 -12.13 -8.40 11.96
C LEU A 47 -11.38 -9.45 12.78
N GLU A 48 -12.14 -10.39 13.35
CA GLU A 48 -11.54 -11.60 13.95
C GLU A 48 -10.94 -12.49 12.85
N ASP A 49 -9.85 -13.17 13.17
CA ASP A 49 -9.10 -13.99 12.20
C ASP A 49 -9.92 -15.13 11.61
N ASP A 50 -10.93 -15.62 12.35
CA ASP A 50 -11.85 -16.67 11.94
C ASP A 50 -13.14 -16.17 11.26
N ALA A 51 -13.26 -14.86 11.01
CA ALA A 51 -14.43 -14.28 10.36
C ALA A 51 -14.69 -14.97 9.00
N PRO A 52 -15.89 -15.52 8.76
CA PRO A 52 -16.16 -16.35 7.56
C PRO A 52 -15.93 -15.61 6.24
N GLU A 53 -16.20 -14.31 6.19
CA GLU A 53 -15.94 -13.47 5.04
C GLU A 53 -14.44 -13.27 4.78
N LEU A 54 -13.61 -13.14 5.83
CA LEU A 54 -12.18 -13.03 5.74
C LEU A 54 -11.55 -14.34 5.24
N LEU A 55 -11.95 -15.47 5.80
CA LEU A 55 -11.46 -16.79 5.37
C LEU A 55 -11.80 -17.07 3.90
N ARG A 56 -13.03 -16.74 3.45
CA ARG A 56 -13.41 -16.86 2.03
C ARG A 56 -12.57 -15.95 1.14
N PHE A 57 -12.35 -14.71 1.57
CA PHE A 57 -11.53 -13.76 0.81
C PHE A 57 -10.08 -14.25 0.71
N ASN A 58 -9.48 -14.70 1.79
CA ASN A 58 -8.13 -15.24 1.84
C ASN A 58 -7.95 -16.39 0.84
N LYS A 59 -8.90 -17.33 0.80
CA LYS A 59 -8.90 -18.40 -0.18
C LYS A 59 -8.98 -17.88 -1.62
N ASN A 60 -9.80 -16.87 -1.87
CA ASN A 60 -9.98 -16.29 -3.21
C ASN A 60 -8.73 -15.59 -3.73
N ILE A 61 -7.93 -14.99 -2.86
CA ILE A 61 -6.65 -14.35 -3.24
C ILE A 61 -5.45 -15.32 -3.19
N GLY A 62 -5.72 -16.61 -2.99
CA GLY A 62 -4.70 -17.67 -2.99
C GLY A 62 -3.85 -17.73 -1.71
N LEU A 63 -4.30 -17.13 -0.61
CA LEU A 63 -3.65 -17.27 0.68
C LEU A 63 -3.90 -18.69 1.22
N LYS A 64 -2.84 -19.40 1.58
CA LYS A 64 -2.94 -20.75 2.13
C LYS A 64 -3.31 -20.70 3.62
N GLU A 65 -4.01 -21.73 4.10
CA GLU A 65 -4.41 -21.84 5.52
C GLU A 65 -3.21 -21.89 6.48
N ASP A 66 -2.06 -22.42 6.01
CA ASP A 66 -0.82 -22.48 6.77
C ASP A 66 0.07 -21.24 6.62
N ASN A 67 -0.41 -20.19 5.93
CA ASN A 67 0.32 -18.93 5.79
C ASN A 67 0.55 -18.30 7.16
N LYS A 68 1.80 -17.88 7.42
CA LYS A 68 2.23 -17.30 8.71
C LYS A 68 2.56 -15.84 8.64
N PHE A 69 2.83 -15.32 7.44
CA PHE A 69 3.17 -13.93 7.25
C PHE A 69 2.71 -13.43 5.88
N HIS A 70 1.83 -12.46 5.88
CA HIS A 70 1.28 -11.85 4.67
C HIS A 70 1.57 -10.35 4.62
N LEU A 71 2.36 -9.94 3.65
CA LEU A 71 2.58 -8.55 3.32
C LEU A 71 1.71 -8.12 2.14
N ILE A 72 1.21 -6.89 2.19
CA ILE A 72 0.50 -6.29 1.06
C ILE A 72 1.16 -4.99 0.62
N PHE A 73 1.06 -4.71 -0.66
CA PHE A 73 1.27 -3.41 -1.28
C PHE A 73 0.01 -3.01 -2.02
N ASN A 74 -0.44 -1.77 -1.87
CA ASN A 74 -1.61 -1.25 -2.57
C ASN A 74 -1.33 0.14 -3.14
N SER A 75 -1.05 0.21 -4.43
CA SER A 75 -0.94 1.47 -5.18
C SER A 75 -0.87 1.20 -6.68
N ARG A 76 -0.92 2.27 -7.50
CA ARG A 76 -0.68 2.17 -8.95
C ARG A 76 0.76 1.78 -9.26
N ASN A 77 0.97 1.01 -10.33
CA ASN A 77 2.29 0.68 -10.85
C ASN A 77 2.89 1.90 -11.57
N ILE A 78 3.55 2.77 -10.83
CA ILE A 78 4.27 3.94 -11.36
C ILE A 78 5.64 4.03 -10.71
N ARG A 79 6.63 4.60 -11.42
CA ARG A 79 8.06 4.60 -11.03
C ARG A 79 8.30 5.06 -9.59
N ARG A 80 7.67 6.16 -9.14
CA ARG A 80 7.90 6.70 -7.79
C ARG A 80 7.46 5.76 -6.67
N LYS A 81 6.62 4.75 -6.95
CA LYS A 81 6.17 3.75 -5.96
C LYS A 81 7.17 2.65 -5.70
N GLN A 82 8.23 2.56 -6.50
CA GLN A 82 9.38 1.68 -6.29
C GLN A 82 9.00 0.19 -6.09
N ILE A 83 8.01 -0.31 -6.85
CA ILE A 83 7.46 -1.67 -6.63
C ILE A 83 8.53 -2.75 -6.87
N SER A 84 9.42 -2.56 -7.83
CA SER A 84 10.57 -3.47 -8.05
C SER A 84 11.44 -3.58 -6.80
N ASN A 85 11.67 -2.47 -6.09
CA ASN A 85 12.43 -2.47 -4.83
C ASN A 85 11.64 -3.15 -3.70
N ILE A 86 10.30 -3.09 -3.71
CA ILE A 86 9.46 -3.84 -2.77
C ILE A 86 9.64 -5.35 -2.99
N ILE A 87 9.57 -5.80 -4.25
CA ILE A 87 9.78 -7.22 -4.60
C ILE A 87 11.19 -7.67 -4.19
N MET A 88 12.22 -6.87 -4.47
CA MET A 88 13.60 -7.15 -4.06
C MET A 88 13.74 -7.21 -2.54
N ALA A 89 13.16 -6.26 -1.81
CA ALA A 89 13.21 -6.25 -0.35
C ALA A 89 12.53 -7.47 0.26
N TYR A 90 11.38 -7.87 -0.30
CA TYR A 90 10.70 -9.09 0.08
C TYR A 90 11.55 -10.34 -0.23
N LYS A 91 12.16 -10.42 -1.40
CA LYS A 91 13.09 -11.52 -1.76
C LYS A 91 14.25 -11.61 -0.77
N LEU A 92 14.88 -10.49 -0.43
CA LEU A 92 15.97 -10.46 0.56
C LEU A 92 15.52 -10.87 1.98
N PHE A 93 14.28 -10.62 2.33
CA PHE A 93 13.67 -11.12 3.57
C PHE A 93 13.50 -12.64 3.51
N ILE A 94 12.91 -13.15 2.43
CA ILE A 94 12.69 -14.59 2.21
C ILE A 94 14.02 -15.37 2.25
N ASP A 95 15.10 -14.83 1.67
CA ASP A 95 16.41 -15.47 1.64
C ASP A 95 17.07 -15.65 3.03
N LYS A 96 16.55 -14.95 4.05
CA LYS A 96 17.03 -15.08 5.43
C LYS A 96 16.27 -16.13 6.23
N LEU A 97 15.19 -16.68 5.68
CA LEU A 97 14.36 -17.68 6.33
C LEU A 97 14.79 -19.09 5.92
N SER A 98 14.43 -20.07 6.74
CA SER A 98 14.48 -21.45 6.29
C SER A 98 13.48 -21.68 5.15
N PRO A 99 13.71 -22.67 4.26
CA PRO A 99 12.75 -22.97 3.19
C PRO A 99 11.32 -23.25 3.69
N GLU A 100 11.20 -23.87 4.87
CA GLU A 100 9.90 -24.17 5.49
C GLU A 100 9.17 -22.92 5.98
N GLU A 101 9.88 -21.93 6.50
CA GLU A 101 9.32 -20.64 6.90
C GLU A 101 8.98 -19.78 5.68
N ALA A 102 9.90 -19.73 4.71
CA ALA A 102 9.73 -18.97 3.47
C ALA A 102 8.44 -19.35 2.72
N LYS A 103 8.14 -20.65 2.61
CA LYS A 103 6.91 -21.17 1.97
C LYS A 103 5.61 -20.71 2.64
N LYS A 104 5.69 -20.28 3.90
CA LYS A 104 4.54 -19.77 4.69
C LYS A 104 4.41 -18.25 4.64
N CYS A 105 5.22 -17.58 3.82
CA CYS A 105 5.15 -16.15 3.60
C CYS A 105 4.55 -15.83 2.23
N GLN A 106 3.84 -14.70 2.12
CA GLN A 106 3.32 -14.21 0.86
C GLN A 106 3.38 -12.69 0.79
N LEU A 107 3.74 -12.16 -0.38
CA LEU A 107 3.55 -10.76 -0.74
C LEU A 107 2.42 -10.65 -1.77
N THR A 108 1.41 -9.85 -1.49
CA THR A 108 0.33 -9.54 -2.45
C THR A 108 0.45 -8.10 -2.92
N LEU A 109 0.61 -7.92 -4.22
CA LEU A 109 0.68 -6.62 -4.88
C LEU A 109 -0.70 -6.27 -5.45
N LYS A 110 -1.43 -5.36 -4.80
CA LYS A 110 -2.68 -4.81 -5.34
C LYS A 110 -2.35 -3.67 -6.29
N THR A 111 -2.14 -4.03 -7.56
CA THR A 111 -1.68 -3.11 -8.61
C THR A 111 -1.86 -3.72 -10.01
N GLU A 112 -1.67 -2.91 -11.05
CA GLU A 112 -1.57 -3.39 -12.43
C GLU A 112 -0.22 -4.08 -12.66
N PRO A 113 -0.19 -5.28 -13.28
CA PRO A 113 1.06 -6.01 -13.52
C PRO A 113 2.01 -5.28 -14.48
N VAL A 114 1.46 -4.61 -15.50
CA VAL A 114 2.19 -3.80 -16.48
C VAL A 114 1.48 -2.46 -16.64
N PHE A 115 2.24 -1.37 -16.66
CA PHE A 115 1.70 -0.03 -16.85
C PHE A 115 2.72 0.87 -17.56
N ASP A 116 2.28 1.77 -18.45
CA ASP A 116 3.15 2.59 -19.33
C ASP A 116 4.16 3.44 -18.57
N HIS A 117 3.78 3.95 -17.39
CA HIS A 117 4.65 4.75 -16.51
C HIS A 117 5.22 3.96 -15.34
N GLY A 118 5.13 2.65 -15.39
CA GLY A 118 5.56 1.72 -14.36
C GLY A 118 6.66 0.75 -14.82
N THR A 119 6.56 -0.46 -14.32
CA THR A 119 7.48 -1.56 -14.61
C THR A 119 6.66 -2.79 -14.97
N ASP A 120 7.21 -3.68 -15.81
CA ASP A 120 6.68 -5.04 -15.98
C ASP A 120 6.99 -5.85 -14.72
N LEU A 121 5.98 -5.99 -13.86
CA LEU A 121 6.13 -6.69 -12.58
C LEU A 121 6.21 -8.20 -12.76
N ASN A 122 5.61 -8.75 -13.82
CA ASN A 122 5.72 -10.20 -14.10
C ASN A 122 7.17 -10.57 -14.39
N ALA A 123 7.84 -9.80 -15.25
CA ALA A 123 9.25 -10.00 -15.56
C ALA A 123 10.16 -9.85 -14.34
N ILE A 124 9.86 -8.87 -13.45
CA ILE A 124 10.61 -8.68 -12.21
C ILE A 124 10.42 -9.86 -11.25
N ILE A 125 9.20 -10.35 -11.08
CA ILE A 125 8.91 -11.49 -10.21
C ILE A 125 9.58 -12.74 -10.76
N GLU A 126 9.47 -13.01 -12.05
CA GLU A 126 10.10 -14.15 -12.72
C GLU A 126 11.63 -14.12 -12.56
N TYR A 127 12.24 -12.94 -12.63
CA TYR A 127 13.69 -12.80 -12.50
C TYR A 127 14.19 -13.02 -11.06
N PHE A 128 13.47 -12.50 -10.05
CA PHE A 128 13.96 -12.50 -8.66
C PHE A 128 13.41 -13.62 -7.80
N CYS A 129 12.21 -14.12 -8.08
CA CYS A 129 11.47 -14.97 -7.16
C CYS A 129 11.32 -16.39 -7.70
N ASP A 130 11.82 -17.37 -6.94
CA ASP A 130 11.45 -18.77 -7.14
C ASP A 130 9.99 -18.95 -6.65
N PRO A 131 9.05 -19.36 -7.52
CA PRO A 131 7.65 -19.47 -7.17
C PRO A 131 7.35 -20.49 -6.06
N GLU A 132 8.25 -21.46 -5.84
CA GLU A 132 8.11 -22.48 -4.80
C GLU A 132 8.44 -21.95 -3.40
N ILE A 133 9.27 -20.89 -3.32
CA ILE A 133 9.81 -20.36 -2.06
C ILE A 133 9.39 -18.91 -1.84
N CYS A 134 9.57 -18.05 -2.86
CA CYS A 134 9.32 -16.61 -2.79
C CYS A 134 7.98 -16.26 -3.46
N LYS A 135 6.89 -16.40 -2.73
CA LYS A 135 5.55 -16.20 -3.27
C LYS A 135 5.19 -14.72 -3.38
N VAL A 136 5.00 -14.26 -4.62
CA VAL A 136 4.51 -12.91 -4.92
C VAL A 136 3.29 -13.02 -5.83
N GLY A 137 2.12 -12.59 -5.33
CA GLY A 137 0.88 -12.56 -6.09
C GLY A 137 0.53 -11.15 -6.56
N ILE A 138 -0.05 -11.01 -7.76
CA ILE A 138 -0.58 -9.75 -8.26
C ILE A 138 -2.11 -9.81 -8.27
N LEU A 139 -2.74 -8.88 -7.55
CA LEU A 139 -4.18 -8.70 -7.49
C LEU A 139 -4.58 -7.46 -8.28
N HIS A 140 -4.84 -7.61 -9.59
CA HIS A 140 -5.16 -6.49 -10.47
C HIS A 140 -6.66 -6.19 -10.58
N ASN A 141 -7.53 -7.15 -10.28
CA ASN A 141 -8.98 -6.97 -10.34
C ASN A 141 -9.44 -5.80 -9.46
N LYS A 142 -10.43 -5.04 -9.94
CA LYS A 142 -11.04 -3.99 -9.13
C LYS A 142 -11.74 -4.61 -7.92
N LEU A 143 -11.36 -4.17 -6.74
CA LEU A 143 -12.00 -4.56 -5.47
C LEU A 143 -13.05 -3.53 -5.08
N THR A 144 -14.14 -3.99 -4.49
CA THR A 144 -15.10 -3.16 -3.77
C THR A 144 -14.47 -2.60 -2.49
N THR A 145 -15.10 -1.62 -1.86
CA THR A 145 -14.63 -1.06 -0.58
C THR A 145 -14.58 -2.13 0.51
N ASN A 146 -15.56 -3.04 0.54
CA ASN A 146 -15.58 -4.15 1.49
C ASN A 146 -14.42 -5.12 1.25
N GLU A 147 -14.16 -5.52 0.00
CA GLU A 147 -13.03 -6.37 -0.35
C GLU A 147 -11.68 -5.70 -0.05
N MET A 148 -11.58 -4.38 -0.21
CA MET A 148 -10.40 -3.64 0.23
C MET A 148 -10.21 -3.72 1.75
N SER A 149 -11.28 -3.65 2.54
CA SER A 149 -11.21 -3.87 3.98
C SER A 149 -10.75 -5.29 4.31
N LEU A 150 -11.27 -6.30 3.61
CA LEU A 150 -10.83 -7.69 3.76
C LEU A 150 -9.36 -7.88 3.39
N LEU A 151 -8.89 -7.23 2.32
CA LEU A 151 -7.47 -7.27 1.95
C LEU A 151 -6.56 -6.71 3.05
N TYR A 152 -6.94 -5.59 3.68
CA TYR A 152 -6.17 -5.05 4.81
C TYR A 152 -6.24 -5.93 6.07
N ASN A 153 -7.38 -6.59 6.32
CA ASN A 153 -7.50 -7.53 7.43
C ASN A 153 -6.77 -8.86 7.17
N SER A 154 -6.52 -9.23 5.92
CA SER A 154 -5.77 -10.45 5.58
C SER A 154 -4.26 -10.32 5.79
N ALA A 155 -3.76 -9.13 6.05
CA ALA A 155 -2.33 -8.82 6.04
C ALA A 155 -1.78 -8.54 7.43
N ASP A 156 -0.60 -9.09 7.71
CA ASP A 156 0.21 -8.76 8.90
C ASP A 156 0.90 -7.40 8.77
N GLY A 157 1.11 -6.94 7.55
CA GLY A 157 1.76 -5.65 7.31
C GLY A 157 1.54 -5.07 5.92
N VAL A 158 1.74 -3.77 5.82
CA VAL A 158 1.71 -3.02 4.55
C VAL A 158 3.12 -2.51 4.26
N ILE A 159 3.63 -2.77 3.06
CA ILE A 159 4.93 -2.26 2.63
C ILE A 159 4.78 -1.12 1.63
N GLN A 160 5.48 0.00 1.85
CA GLN A 160 5.52 1.17 0.99
C GLN A 160 6.94 1.73 0.92
N LEU A 161 7.50 1.83 -0.29
CA LEU A 161 8.86 2.38 -0.54
C LEU A 161 8.82 3.56 -1.51
N SER A 162 7.76 4.35 -1.47
CA SER A 162 7.60 5.49 -2.38
C SER A 162 8.64 6.57 -2.15
N ASN A 163 9.20 7.13 -3.23
CA ASN A 163 10.13 8.26 -3.16
C ASN A 163 9.47 9.52 -2.60
N ALA A 164 8.18 9.72 -2.88
CA ALA A 164 7.42 10.87 -2.41
C ALA A 164 5.93 10.54 -2.35
N GLU A 165 5.26 11.04 -1.31
CA GLU A 165 3.82 10.99 -1.12
C GLU A 165 3.32 12.32 -0.56
N GLY A 166 2.09 12.70 -0.91
CA GLY A 166 1.42 13.84 -0.27
C GLY A 166 0.87 13.49 1.10
N TRP A 167 0.50 12.23 1.25
CA TRP A 167 0.07 11.57 2.48
C TRP A 167 0.41 10.10 2.32
N GLY A 168 1.08 9.51 3.28
CA GLY A 168 1.50 8.10 3.25
C GLY A 168 0.68 7.26 4.20
#